data_ff7b8405a2a30974b2eb0e66a5e9c1ac
#
_entry.id   ff7b8405a2a30974b2eb0e66a5e9c1ac
#
_cell.length_a   1.000
_cell.length_b   1.000
_cell.length_c   1.000
_cell.angle_alpha   90.00
_cell.angle_beta   90.00
_cell.angle_gamma   90.00
#
_symmetry.space_group_name_H-M   'P 1'
#
loop_
_entity.id
_entity.type
_entity.pdbx_description
1 polymer ?
#
loop_
_entity_poly.entity_id
_entity_poly.type
_entity_poly.pdbx_seq_one_letter_code
_entity_poly.pdbx_strand_id
1 'polypeptide(L)'
;MQSTKLLRQARARTHVHCATHHTPPTAIRDGQRSGGGHHNERGFTLIEVLVALAIIAVALGAALRATQVMLDNSRAIRGKTLALLAAENTLAQLRLERSFPRAGTQTRPCPQGNLALRCEIEIRNSMNRNFRQVTVRVMDAERNDATLAQLSGLLSQIR
;
A
#
# COMPACT_ATOMS: atom_id res chain seq x y z
N MET A 1 29.38 16.34 -25.00
CA MET A 1 30.14 16.48 -23.75
C MET A 1 29.35 17.37 -22.83
N GLN A 2 28.55 16.82 -21.90
CA GLN A 2 27.91 17.40 -20.70
C GLN A 2 26.64 16.66 -20.40
N SER A 3 26.72 15.47 -19.78
CA SER A 3 25.58 14.76 -19.21
C SER A 3 26.01 13.70 -18.18
N THR A 4 26.92 14.08 -17.27
CA THR A 4 27.41 13.13 -16.24
C THR A 4 27.64 13.82 -14.89
N LYS A 5 26.72 14.76 -14.47
CA LYS A 5 26.92 15.49 -13.20
C LYS A 5 25.70 15.57 -12.27
N LEU A 6 24.67 14.74 -12.42
CA LEU A 6 23.46 14.86 -11.58
C LEU A 6 23.06 13.59 -10.78
N LEU A 7 23.96 12.63 -10.56
CA LEU A 7 23.67 11.43 -9.76
C LEU A 7 24.55 11.30 -8.51
N ARG A 8 24.85 12.40 -7.86
CA ARG A 8 25.73 12.37 -6.67
C ARG A 8 25.24 13.22 -5.51
N GLN A 9 23.96 13.15 -5.18
CA GLN A 9 23.46 13.67 -3.88
C GLN A 9 22.11 13.02 -3.55
N ALA A 10 22.12 11.94 -2.80
CA ALA A 10 21.08 11.54 -1.84
C ALA A 10 21.50 10.24 -1.13
N ARG A 11 22.63 10.27 -0.42
CA ARG A 11 22.91 9.28 0.62
C ARG A 11 22.80 10.00 1.96
N ALA A 12 21.56 10.28 2.38
CA ALA A 12 21.26 10.64 3.75
C ALA A 12 21.46 9.40 4.62
N ARG A 13 22.61 9.34 5.31
CA ARG A 13 22.87 8.37 6.38
C ARG A 13 22.01 8.77 7.56
N THR A 14 20.95 8.04 7.80
CA THR A 14 20.25 8.03 9.08
C THR A 14 21.17 7.31 10.09
N HIS A 15 21.96 8.10 10.83
CA HIS A 15 22.62 7.62 12.03
C HIS A 15 21.57 7.44 13.13
N VAL A 16 21.20 6.20 13.39
CA VAL A 16 20.50 5.83 14.61
C VAL A 16 21.52 5.93 15.74
N HIS A 17 21.47 7.01 16.51
CA HIS A 17 22.20 7.15 17.75
C HIS A 17 21.59 6.20 18.78
N CYS A 18 22.23 5.06 18.97
CA CYS A 18 22.01 4.20 20.14
C CYS A 18 22.73 4.91 21.32
N ALA A 19 21.95 5.64 22.13
CA ALA A 19 22.45 6.22 23.37
C ALA A 19 22.65 5.09 24.38
N THR A 20 23.89 4.62 24.50
CA THR A 20 24.31 3.79 25.62
C THR A 20 24.37 4.66 26.88
N HIS A 21 23.36 4.53 27.71
CA HIS A 21 23.38 5.09 29.08
C HIS A 21 24.46 4.32 29.89
N HIS A 22 25.62 4.94 29.99
CA HIS A 22 26.61 4.59 31.00
C HIS A 22 26.08 5.08 32.35
N THR A 23 25.58 4.19 33.17
CA THR A 23 25.37 4.42 34.60
C THR A 23 26.72 4.29 35.32
N PRO A 24 27.16 5.30 36.10
CA PRO A 24 28.35 5.16 36.92
C PRO A 24 28.10 4.21 38.10
N PRO A 25 29.11 3.48 38.57
CA PRO A 25 28.98 2.57 39.71
C PRO A 25 28.79 3.38 40.99
N THR A 26 27.59 3.31 41.54
CA THR A 26 27.28 3.88 42.86
C THR A 26 27.91 2.98 43.93
N ALA A 27 28.74 3.62 44.75
CA ALA A 27 29.42 3.04 45.88
C ALA A 27 28.45 2.30 46.82
N ILE A 28 28.79 1.09 47.15
CA ILE A 28 28.19 0.28 48.19
C ILE A 28 28.41 0.98 49.52
N ARG A 29 27.32 1.47 50.07
CA ARG A 29 27.34 1.98 51.49
C ARG A 29 26.57 0.96 52.31
N ASP A 30 27.34 0.12 52.96
CA ASP A 30 26.84 -0.77 54.02
C ASP A 30 26.13 0.07 55.10
N GLY A 31 24.84 -0.05 55.17
CA GLY A 31 23.98 0.55 56.16
C GLY A 31 22.94 -0.48 56.58
N GLN A 32 23.37 -1.41 57.43
CA GLN A 32 22.51 -2.29 58.20
C GLN A 32 21.44 -1.53 58.93
N ARG A 33 20.18 -1.63 58.45
CA ARG A 33 18.98 -1.39 59.29
C ARG A 33 17.97 -2.48 58.99
N SER A 34 17.96 -3.47 59.89
CA SER A 34 16.87 -4.41 60.03
C SER A 34 15.63 -3.65 60.48
N GLY A 35 14.79 -3.31 59.52
CA GLY A 35 13.41 -2.89 59.73
C GLY A 35 12.55 -3.97 59.12
N GLY A 36 11.96 -4.84 59.96
CA GLY A 36 10.95 -5.80 59.56
C GLY A 36 9.72 -5.08 59.01
N GLY A 37 9.80 -4.75 57.72
CA GLY A 37 8.60 -4.34 56.96
C GLY A 37 7.81 -5.60 56.68
N HIS A 38 6.71 -5.79 57.40
CA HIS A 38 5.69 -6.72 56.98
C HIS A 38 5.23 -6.28 55.62
N HIS A 39 5.77 -6.87 54.56
CA HIS A 39 5.17 -6.80 53.25
C HIS A 39 3.82 -7.48 53.39
N ASN A 40 2.77 -6.69 53.46
CA ASN A 40 1.42 -7.19 53.27
C ASN A 40 1.36 -7.81 51.90
N GLU A 41 1.55 -9.10 51.83
CA GLU A 41 1.32 -9.90 50.61
C GLU A 41 -0.18 -9.90 50.38
N ARG A 42 -0.64 -8.85 49.69
CA ARG A 42 -2.00 -8.80 49.20
C ARG A 42 -2.11 -9.70 48.01
N GLY A 43 -2.70 -10.87 48.21
CA GLY A 43 -3.05 -11.75 47.09
C GLY A 43 -4.04 -11.05 46.16
N PHE A 44 -3.94 -11.30 44.89
CA PHE A 44 -4.90 -10.77 43.91
C PHE A 44 -6.30 -11.30 44.19
N THR A 45 -7.28 -10.45 44.11
CA THR A 45 -8.69 -10.87 44.23
C THR A 45 -9.14 -11.53 42.93
N LEU A 46 -10.04 -12.50 43.03
CA LEU A 46 -10.58 -13.18 41.85
C LEU A 46 -11.24 -12.18 40.88
N ILE A 47 -11.89 -11.15 41.40
CA ILE A 47 -12.54 -10.13 40.57
C ILE A 47 -11.50 -9.28 39.78
N GLU A 48 -10.34 -9.00 40.40
CA GLU A 48 -9.28 -8.23 39.77
C GLU A 48 -8.70 -9.00 38.55
N VAL A 49 -8.50 -10.30 38.69
CA VAL A 49 -8.05 -11.16 37.59
C VAL A 49 -9.09 -11.21 36.48
N LEU A 50 -10.38 -11.32 36.83
CA LEU A 50 -11.47 -11.33 35.84
C LEU A 50 -11.54 -9.99 35.06
N VAL A 51 -11.43 -8.88 35.76
CA VAL A 51 -11.43 -7.55 35.12
C VAL A 51 -10.22 -7.37 34.22
N ALA A 52 -9.03 -7.77 34.68
CA ALA A 52 -7.83 -7.71 33.88
C ALA A 52 -7.93 -8.54 32.57
N LEU A 53 -8.45 -9.77 32.68
CA LEU A 53 -8.68 -10.63 31.52
C LEU A 53 -9.71 -10.02 30.55
N ALA A 54 -10.79 -9.40 31.07
CA ALA A 54 -11.78 -8.74 30.23
C ALA A 54 -11.18 -7.57 29.44
N ILE A 55 -10.35 -6.74 30.08
CA ILE A 55 -9.66 -5.62 29.42
C ILE A 55 -8.73 -6.15 28.31
N ILE A 56 -7.94 -7.18 28.61
CA ILE A 56 -7.02 -7.79 27.65
C ILE A 56 -7.80 -8.36 26.45
N ALA A 57 -8.92 -9.05 26.70
CA ALA A 57 -9.74 -9.63 25.65
C ALA A 57 -10.29 -8.56 24.70
N VAL A 58 -10.79 -7.43 25.23
CA VAL A 58 -11.28 -6.31 24.41
C VAL A 58 -10.13 -5.67 23.62
N ALA A 59 -8.97 -5.46 24.25
CA ALA A 59 -7.82 -4.87 23.58
C ALA A 59 -7.32 -5.76 22.43
N LEU A 60 -7.23 -7.08 22.65
CA LEU A 60 -6.83 -8.03 21.59
C LEU A 60 -7.86 -8.08 20.45
N GLY A 61 -9.15 -8.08 20.77
CA GLY A 61 -10.22 -8.03 19.77
C GLY A 61 -10.14 -6.79 18.88
N ALA A 62 -9.88 -5.62 19.46
CA ALA A 62 -9.69 -4.38 18.74
C ALA A 62 -8.43 -4.43 17.82
N ALA A 63 -7.32 -4.97 18.34
CA ALA A 63 -6.08 -5.10 17.58
C ALA A 63 -6.24 -6.04 16.37
N LEU A 64 -6.90 -7.17 16.54
CA LEU A 64 -7.19 -8.11 15.44
C LEU A 64 -8.06 -7.46 14.35
N ARG A 65 -9.08 -6.71 14.75
CA ARG A 65 -9.93 -6.00 13.79
C ARG A 65 -9.15 -4.94 13.00
N ALA A 66 -8.27 -4.18 13.66
CA ALA A 66 -7.41 -3.21 12.99
C ALA A 66 -6.50 -3.86 11.94
N THR A 67 -5.93 -5.02 12.27
CA THR A 67 -5.07 -5.78 11.35
C THR A 67 -5.84 -6.25 10.12
N GLN A 68 -7.07 -6.74 10.28
CA GLN A 68 -7.90 -7.17 9.14
C GLN A 68 -8.18 -6.02 8.18
N VAL A 69 -8.58 -4.86 8.69
CA VAL A 69 -8.83 -3.67 7.86
C VAL A 69 -7.57 -3.25 7.09
N MET A 70 -6.40 -3.33 7.72
CA MET A 70 -5.12 -3.01 7.08
C MET A 70 -4.79 -3.98 5.93
N LEU A 71 -5.03 -5.28 6.12
CA LEU A 71 -4.82 -6.29 5.08
C LEU A 71 -5.76 -6.10 3.89
N ASP A 72 -7.03 -5.82 4.13
CA ASP A 72 -8.02 -5.61 3.07
C ASP A 72 -7.70 -4.35 2.27
N ASN A 73 -7.28 -3.28 2.94
CA ASN A 73 -6.84 -2.05 2.29
C ASN A 73 -5.58 -2.29 1.43
N SER A 74 -4.61 -3.05 1.93
CA SER A 74 -3.40 -3.42 1.18
C SER A 74 -3.72 -4.23 -0.08
N ARG A 75 -4.64 -5.18 0.01
CA ARG A 75 -5.12 -5.96 -1.15
C ARG A 75 -5.82 -5.08 -2.18
N ALA A 76 -6.66 -4.15 -1.73
CA ALA A 76 -7.37 -3.21 -2.60
C ALA A 76 -6.39 -2.29 -3.35
N ILE A 77 -5.38 -1.74 -2.66
CA ILE A 77 -4.34 -0.92 -3.27
C ILE A 77 -3.57 -1.71 -4.32
N ARG A 78 -3.13 -2.92 -3.98
CA ARG A 78 -2.43 -3.79 -4.93
C ARG A 78 -3.27 -4.07 -6.18
N GLY A 79 -4.56 -4.36 -6.01
CA GLY A 79 -5.48 -4.58 -7.14
C GLY A 79 -5.56 -3.36 -8.05
N LYS A 80 -5.72 -2.17 -7.49
CA LYS A 80 -5.75 -0.91 -8.26
C LYS A 80 -4.43 -0.62 -8.98
N THR A 81 -3.29 -0.88 -8.34
CA THR A 81 -1.98 -0.68 -8.97
C THR A 81 -1.78 -1.61 -10.17
N LEU A 82 -2.13 -2.90 -10.03
CA LEU A 82 -2.05 -3.85 -11.14
C LEU A 82 -3.02 -3.49 -12.27
N ALA A 83 -4.22 -3.02 -11.94
CA ALA A 83 -5.17 -2.54 -12.94
C ALA A 83 -4.66 -1.30 -13.69
N LEU A 84 -4.01 -0.36 -12.99
CA LEU A 84 -3.39 0.80 -13.64
C LEU A 84 -2.27 0.39 -14.60
N LEU A 85 -1.40 -0.52 -14.19
CA LEU A 85 -0.36 -1.09 -15.07
C LEU A 85 -0.95 -1.78 -16.30
N ALA A 86 -2.05 -2.53 -16.14
CA ALA A 86 -2.76 -3.14 -17.26
C ALA A 86 -3.31 -2.08 -18.23
N ALA A 87 -3.85 -0.96 -17.71
CA ALA A 87 -4.33 0.15 -18.53
C ALA A 87 -3.18 0.82 -19.31
N GLU A 88 -2.06 1.08 -18.64
CA GLU A 88 -0.86 1.67 -19.26
C GLU A 88 -0.29 0.76 -20.35
N ASN A 89 -0.14 -0.53 -20.08
CA ASN A 89 0.31 -1.51 -21.04
C ASN A 89 -0.61 -1.57 -22.27
N THR A 90 -1.93 -1.56 -22.04
CA THR A 90 -2.93 -1.54 -23.11
C THR A 90 -2.81 -0.29 -23.98
N LEU A 91 -2.66 0.89 -23.37
CA LEU A 91 -2.50 2.14 -24.10
C LEU A 91 -1.16 2.21 -24.83
N ALA A 92 -0.08 1.71 -24.22
CA ALA A 92 1.24 1.63 -24.83
C ALA A 92 1.23 0.69 -26.06
N GLN A 93 0.56 -0.45 -25.96
CA GLN A 93 0.42 -1.38 -27.06
C GLN A 93 -0.32 -0.75 -28.25
N LEU A 94 -1.42 -0.04 -28.00
CA LEU A 94 -2.14 0.69 -29.06
C LEU A 94 -1.25 1.72 -29.78
N ARG A 95 -0.34 2.36 -29.05
CA ARG A 95 0.63 3.31 -29.61
C ARG A 95 1.70 2.61 -30.45
N LEU A 96 2.21 1.47 -29.98
CA LEU A 96 3.24 0.68 -30.66
C LEU A 96 2.72 0.04 -31.95
N GLU A 97 1.50 -0.44 -31.95
CA GLU A 97 0.84 -1.02 -33.14
C GLU A 97 0.59 0.03 -34.22
N ARG A 98 0.85 1.31 -33.94
CA ARG A 98 0.54 2.44 -34.85
C ARG A 98 -0.88 2.38 -35.41
N SER A 99 -1.74 1.69 -34.71
CA SER A 99 -3.13 1.51 -35.07
C SER A 99 -3.89 2.80 -34.83
N PHE A 100 -4.61 3.28 -35.84
CA PHE A 100 -5.54 4.40 -35.71
C PHE A 100 -6.98 3.87 -35.84
N PRO A 101 -7.48 3.22 -34.77
CA PRO A 101 -8.76 2.52 -34.82
C PRO A 101 -9.92 3.49 -35.00
N ARG A 102 -11.01 3.00 -35.58
CA ARG A 102 -12.26 3.76 -35.68
C ARG A 102 -12.84 4.01 -34.30
N ALA A 103 -13.61 5.10 -34.15
CA ALA A 103 -14.35 5.36 -32.91
C ALA A 103 -15.29 4.19 -32.60
N GLY A 104 -15.34 3.81 -31.35
CA GLY A 104 -16.13 2.68 -30.85
C GLY A 104 -15.62 2.14 -29.54
N THR A 105 -16.27 1.12 -29.03
CA THR A 105 -15.87 0.42 -27.78
C THR A 105 -15.42 -1.00 -28.12
N GLN A 106 -14.32 -1.41 -27.54
CA GLN A 106 -13.77 -2.76 -27.68
C GLN A 106 -13.44 -3.30 -26.28
N THR A 107 -13.73 -4.57 -26.06
CA THR A 107 -13.41 -5.26 -24.81
C THR A 107 -12.42 -6.39 -25.11
N ARG A 108 -11.34 -6.46 -24.33
CA ARG A 108 -10.35 -7.54 -24.43
C ARG A 108 -9.84 -7.96 -23.05
N PRO A 109 -9.40 -9.21 -22.89
CA PRO A 109 -8.71 -9.64 -21.68
C PRO A 109 -7.36 -8.91 -21.58
N CYS A 110 -7.01 -8.46 -20.37
CA CYS A 110 -5.75 -7.82 -20.06
C CYS A 110 -5.21 -8.29 -18.70
N PRO A 111 -4.92 -9.61 -18.56
CA PRO A 111 -4.48 -10.15 -17.30
C PRO A 111 -3.17 -9.49 -16.86
N GLN A 112 -3.05 -9.22 -15.56
CA GLN A 112 -1.85 -8.61 -14.98
C GLN A 112 -1.48 -9.32 -13.68
N GLY A 113 -0.28 -9.91 -13.64
CA GLY A 113 0.14 -10.75 -12.52
C GLY A 113 -0.79 -11.96 -12.34
N ASN A 114 -1.42 -12.06 -11.17
CA ASN A 114 -2.35 -13.14 -10.84
C ASN A 114 -3.83 -12.70 -10.91
N LEU A 115 -4.13 -11.51 -11.48
CA LEU A 115 -5.48 -11.00 -11.61
C LEU A 115 -6.01 -11.22 -13.02
N ALA A 116 -7.20 -11.79 -13.12
CA ALA A 116 -7.97 -11.90 -14.35
C ALA A 116 -8.69 -10.57 -14.60
N LEU A 117 -8.06 -9.67 -15.36
CA LEU A 117 -8.58 -8.34 -15.66
C LEU A 117 -9.17 -8.29 -17.07
N ARG A 118 -10.19 -7.45 -17.25
CA ARG A 118 -10.83 -7.14 -18.52
C ARG A 118 -10.69 -5.65 -18.80
N CYS A 119 -10.17 -5.30 -19.96
CA CYS A 119 -9.99 -3.93 -20.41
C CYS A 119 -11.08 -3.57 -21.43
N GLU A 120 -11.88 -2.57 -21.10
CA GLU A 120 -12.79 -1.90 -22.02
C GLU A 120 -12.10 -0.65 -22.57
N ILE A 121 -11.96 -0.60 -23.87
CA ILE A 121 -11.25 0.45 -24.59
C ILE A 121 -12.28 1.26 -25.37
N GLU A 122 -12.56 2.47 -24.93
CA GLU A 122 -13.44 3.40 -25.59
C GLU A 122 -12.62 4.41 -26.42
N ILE A 123 -12.90 4.48 -27.71
CA ILE A 123 -12.20 5.34 -28.66
C ILE A 123 -13.18 6.38 -29.17
N ARG A 124 -12.86 7.64 -28.94
CA ARG A 124 -13.67 8.79 -29.39
C ARG A 124 -12.91 9.65 -30.37
N ASN A 125 -13.64 10.29 -31.29
CA ASN A 125 -13.08 11.30 -32.16
C ASN A 125 -12.67 12.52 -31.34
N SER A 126 -11.50 13.07 -31.63
CA SER A 126 -11.10 14.37 -31.11
C SER A 126 -11.51 15.48 -32.10
N MET A 127 -11.55 16.73 -31.62
CA MET A 127 -11.75 17.90 -32.48
C MET A 127 -10.71 17.97 -33.61
N ASN A 128 -9.50 17.54 -33.36
CA ASN A 128 -8.46 17.40 -34.37
C ASN A 128 -8.48 15.98 -34.93
N ARG A 129 -8.66 15.86 -36.27
CA ARG A 129 -8.77 14.57 -36.99
C ARG A 129 -7.51 13.69 -36.87
N ASN A 130 -6.37 14.28 -36.55
CA ASN A 130 -5.11 13.58 -36.38
C ASN A 130 -4.97 12.89 -35.01
N PHE A 131 -5.93 13.12 -34.12
CA PHE A 131 -5.93 12.54 -32.78
C PHE A 131 -7.21 11.75 -32.50
N ARG A 132 -7.06 10.71 -31.70
CA ARG A 132 -8.18 9.97 -31.09
C ARG A 132 -8.02 10.02 -29.57
N GLN A 133 -9.10 10.28 -28.87
CA GLN A 133 -9.14 10.12 -27.42
C GLN A 133 -9.44 8.66 -27.13
N VAL A 134 -8.62 8.05 -26.30
CA VAL A 134 -8.78 6.66 -25.85
C VAL A 134 -8.95 6.66 -24.34
N THR A 135 -9.99 5.99 -23.88
CA THR A 135 -10.21 5.73 -22.45
C THR A 135 -10.18 4.23 -22.24
N VAL A 136 -9.28 3.76 -21.39
CA VAL A 136 -9.16 2.37 -20.99
C VAL A 136 -9.73 2.23 -19.59
N ARG A 137 -10.80 1.44 -19.44
CA ARG A 137 -11.36 1.04 -18.15
C ARG A 137 -10.95 -0.38 -17.88
N VAL A 138 -10.40 -0.63 -16.70
CA VAL A 138 -9.98 -1.96 -16.26
C VAL A 138 -10.91 -2.45 -15.18
N MET A 139 -11.49 -3.61 -15.43
CA MET A 139 -12.48 -4.25 -14.59
C MET A 139 -11.96 -5.60 -14.11
N ASP A 140 -12.37 -5.99 -12.91
CA ASP A 140 -12.10 -7.32 -12.36
C ASP A 140 -13.11 -8.32 -12.95
N ALA A 141 -12.61 -9.28 -13.74
CA ALA A 141 -13.45 -10.27 -14.39
C ALA A 141 -14.11 -11.25 -13.40
N GLU A 142 -13.55 -11.41 -12.20
CA GLU A 142 -14.05 -12.30 -11.16
C GLU A 142 -15.03 -11.61 -10.20
N ARG A 143 -14.94 -10.28 -10.08
CA ARG A 143 -15.72 -9.48 -9.15
C ARG A 143 -16.79 -8.63 -9.83
N ASN A 144 -17.66 -9.27 -10.57
CA ASN A 144 -18.84 -8.62 -11.15
C ASN A 144 -18.52 -7.36 -11.99
N ASP A 145 -17.41 -7.40 -12.73
CA ASP A 145 -16.93 -6.32 -13.58
C ASP A 145 -16.76 -4.95 -12.85
N ALA A 146 -16.38 -4.99 -11.57
CA ALA A 146 -16.09 -3.79 -10.81
C ALA A 146 -14.90 -3.03 -11.43
N THR A 147 -15.08 -1.75 -11.72
CA THR A 147 -14.02 -0.90 -12.25
C THR A 147 -12.94 -0.65 -11.20
N LEU A 148 -11.72 -1.10 -11.46
CA LEU A 148 -10.56 -0.93 -10.59
C LEU A 148 -9.73 0.29 -10.95
N ALA A 149 -9.58 0.59 -12.25
CA ALA A 149 -8.81 1.73 -12.75
C ALA A 149 -9.38 2.24 -14.06
N GLN A 150 -9.13 3.51 -14.35
CA GLN A 150 -9.45 4.15 -15.63
C GLN A 150 -8.29 5.06 -16.01
N LEU A 151 -7.87 4.96 -17.27
CA LEU A 151 -6.80 5.78 -17.84
C LEU A 151 -7.26 6.36 -19.17
N SER A 152 -7.06 7.67 -19.37
CA SER A 152 -7.33 8.33 -20.64
C SER A 152 -6.05 8.80 -21.29
N GLY A 153 -5.98 8.71 -22.61
CA GLY A 153 -4.83 9.12 -23.39
C GLY A 153 -5.23 9.55 -24.80
N LEU A 154 -4.25 10.03 -25.55
CA LEU A 154 -4.40 10.41 -26.94
C LEU A 154 -3.56 9.49 -27.82
N LEU A 155 -4.14 9.05 -28.93
CA LEU A 155 -3.43 8.40 -30.05
C LEU A 155 -3.29 9.42 -31.17
N SER A 156 -2.08 9.57 -31.68
CA SER A 156 -1.80 10.40 -32.86
C SER A 156 -1.69 9.53 -34.10
N GLN A 157 -2.19 10.02 -35.20
CA GLN A 157 -1.93 9.43 -36.51
C GLN A 157 -0.50 9.80 -36.93
N ILE A 158 0.44 8.88 -36.70
CA ILE A 158 1.83 9.05 -37.18
C ILE A 158 1.84 8.59 -38.65
N ARG A 159 2.15 9.52 -39.56
CA ARG A 159 2.43 9.24 -40.95
C ARG A 159 3.85 8.72 -41.12
#